data_212305f7cef1f453f9757f0235137701
#
_entry.id   212305f7cef1f453f9757f0235137701
#
_cell.length_a   1.000
_cell.length_b   1.000
_cell.length_c   1.000
_cell.angle_alpha   90.00
_cell.angle_beta   90.00
_cell.angle_gamma   90.00
#
_symmetry.space_group_name_H-M   'P 1'
#
loop_
_entity.id
_entity.type
_entity.pdbx_description
1 polymer ?
#
loop_
_entity_poly.entity_id
_entity_poly.type
_entity_poly.pdbx_seq_one_letter_code
_entity_poly.pdbx_strand_id
1 'polypeptide(L)'
;MNTLFIGFRDPLFSVIVFFAIIFVITFFSYWWGRYKRKEDSKHLDRFLRQFRSLPSQEELKIMISGGELSEKSWLLLAQSYSKNGEYEKSIEIYNELLHLKSLNSSRDTMFLLGKTYFKAGFLERAKELFLNILQHNPRTPQALNYLLLVYEYMRDYKSAQEVLEPLEELNKDIRIDTIYLRLLSLINDFSISDDIKSKKILDIYEKNHELTYLVFDYLFRTNPELAWLNLDTSKSKLLSDILWRLDKKDLDLDIISKNGYLRELYSARGDVDLAKRSSTFELDMLINLSNVDATLSFEYICDKCKNVSPFAFNRCSYCHSIDTQIIELGLVRDYYKEISEENNSFQ
;
A
#
# COMPACT_ATOMS: atom_id res chain seq x y z
N MET A 1 -35.02 19.92 52.28
CA MET A 1 -33.90 20.33 51.42
C MET A 1 -32.65 20.11 52.24
N ASN A 2 -31.98 18.95 52.06
CA ASN A 2 -30.71 18.63 52.75
C ASN A 2 -29.58 19.28 51.96
N THR A 3 -29.04 20.36 52.53
CA THR A 3 -27.81 21.00 52.02
C THR A 3 -26.63 20.10 52.40
N LEU A 4 -26.04 19.43 51.46
CA LEU A 4 -24.78 18.67 51.60
C LEU A 4 -23.63 19.66 51.81
N PHE A 5 -23.40 20.05 53.07
CA PHE A 5 -22.16 20.74 53.50
C PHE A 5 -21.06 19.68 53.72
N ILE A 6 -20.20 19.48 52.72
CA ILE A 6 -19.03 18.67 52.85
C ILE A 6 -18.02 19.45 53.65
N GLY A 7 -17.73 18.98 54.88
CA GLY A 7 -16.75 19.64 55.79
C GLY A 7 -15.33 19.52 55.25
N PHE A 8 -14.44 20.50 55.50
CA PHE A 8 -13.04 20.54 55.10
C PHE A 8 -12.19 19.35 55.61
N ARG A 9 -12.71 18.56 56.55
CA ARG A 9 -12.06 17.36 57.14
C ARG A 9 -12.55 16.03 56.56
N ASP A 10 -13.47 16.06 55.60
CA ASP A 10 -14.04 14.88 54.99
C ASP A 10 -13.08 14.33 53.93
N PRO A 11 -12.69 13.05 53.93
CA PRO A 11 -11.85 12.46 52.87
C PRO A 11 -12.45 12.64 51.48
N LEU A 12 -13.77 12.72 51.33
CA LEU A 12 -14.48 13.04 50.09
C LEU A 12 -14.12 14.43 49.56
N PHE A 13 -13.85 15.42 50.40
CA PHE A 13 -13.44 16.75 49.94
C PHE A 13 -12.09 16.72 49.22
N SER A 14 -11.12 15.98 49.75
CA SER A 14 -9.80 15.83 49.13
C SER A 14 -9.87 15.15 47.76
N VAL A 15 -10.74 14.15 47.63
CA VAL A 15 -10.96 13.45 46.34
C VAL A 15 -11.59 14.37 45.31
N ILE A 16 -12.59 15.16 45.70
CA ILE A 16 -13.25 16.13 44.80
C ILE A 16 -12.25 17.22 44.35
N VAL A 17 -11.45 17.75 45.26
CA VAL A 17 -10.42 18.73 44.91
C VAL A 17 -9.37 18.15 43.96
N PHE A 18 -8.94 16.91 44.19
CA PHE A 18 -7.99 16.21 43.30
C PHE A 18 -8.53 16.07 41.90
N PHE A 19 -9.77 15.60 41.74
CA PHE A 19 -10.40 15.49 40.41
C PHE A 19 -10.66 16.87 39.78
N ALA A 20 -11.00 17.89 40.55
CA ALA A 20 -11.17 19.24 40.04
C ALA A 20 -9.84 19.82 39.50
N ILE A 21 -8.71 19.57 40.18
CA ILE A 21 -7.39 19.99 39.71
C ILE A 21 -7.02 19.25 38.40
N ILE A 22 -7.22 17.94 38.33
CA ILE A 22 -6.97 17.16 37.11
C ILE A 22 -7.82 17.69 35.96
N PHE A 23 -9.11 17.95 36.22
CA PHE A 23 -10.02 18.50 35.21
C PHE A 23 -9.55 19.87 34.70
N VAL A 24 -9.14 20.75 35.59
CA VAL A 24 -8.61 22.07 35.22
C VAL A 24 -7.35 21.94 34.36
N ILE A 25 -6.37 21.10 34.78
CA ILE A 25 -5.14 20.88 34.01
C ILE A 25 -5.42 20.30 32.63
N THR A 26 -6.28 19.28 32.54
CA THR A 26 -6.63 18.65 31.26
C THR A 26 -7.42 19.61 30.36
N PHE A 27 -8.34 20.38 30.92
CA PHE A 27 -9.12 21.39 30.20
C PHE A 27 -8.22 22.51 29.64
N PHE A 28 -7.32 23.08 30.45
CA PHE A 28 -6.38 24.10 29.99
C PHE A 28 -5.36 23.55 28.99
N SER A 29 -4.85 22.33 29.19
CA SER A 29 -3.95 21.68 28.24
C SER A 29 -4.62 21.42 26.89
N TYR A 30 -5.86 20.94 26.91
CA TYR A 30 -6.67 20.74 25.69
C TYR A 30 -6.96 22.07 24.97
N TRP A 31 -7.38 23.09 25.72
CA TRP A 31 -7.72 24.41 25.18
C TRP A 31 -6.48 25.12 24.60
N TRP A 32 -5.35 25.06 25.29
CA TRP A 32 -4.07 25.59 24.82
C TRP A 32 -3.59 24.89 23.54
N GLY A 33 -3.68 23.57 23.49
CA GLY A 33 -3.34 22.81 22.29
C GLY A 33 -4.27 23.11 21.09
N ARG A 34 -5.54 23.43 21.36
CA ARG A 34 -6.50 23.82 20.31
C ARG A 34 -6.28 25.26 19.84
N TYR A 35 -5.95 26.15 20.75
CA TYR A 35 -5.66 27.55 20.42
C TYR A 35 -4.39 27.66 19.56
N LYS A 36 -3.32 27.01 19.95
CA LYS A 36 -2.05 26.98 19.21
C LYS A 36 -2.19 26.38 17.81
N ARG A 37 -2.97 25.29 17.67
CA ARG A 37 -3.29 24.71 16.34
C ARG A 37 -4.09 25.65 15.44
N LYS A 38 -4.98 26.46 16.01
CA LYS A 38 -5.80 27.40 15.25
C LYS A 38 -5.01 28.62 14.78
N GLU A 39 -3.97 29.01 15.49
CA GLU A 39 -3.07 30.11 15.13
C GLU A 39 -2.14 29.68 13.98
N ASP A 40 -1.53 28.47 14.09
CA ASP A 40 -0.69 27.87 13.03
C ASP A 40 -1.49 27.66 11.73
N SER A 41 -2.77 27.24 11.80
CA SER A 41 -3.60 27.06 10.61
C SER A 41 -3.99 28.38 9.95
N LYS A 42 -4.19 29.47 10.69
CA LYS A 42 -4.52 30.79 10.12
C LYS A 42 -3.34 31.39 9.32
N HIS A 43 -2.11 31.17 9.80
CA HIS A 43 -0.91 31.62 9.07
C HIS A 43 -0.73 30.80 7.78
N LEU A 44 -0.96 29.49 7.84
CA LEU A 44 -0.90 28.60 6.68
C LEU A 44 -2.02 28.94 5.67
N ASP A 45 -3.26 29.15 6.13
CA ASP A 45 -4.38 29.55 5.24
C ASP A 45 -4.15 30.92 4.58
N ARG A 46 -3.51 31.87 5.27
CA ARG A 46 -3.15 33.17 4.71
C ARG A 46 -2.07 33.00 3.65
N PHE A 47 -1.04 32.19 3.91
CA PHE A 47 0.00 31.84 2.96
C PHE A 47 -0.58 31.18 1.71
N LEU A 48 -1.43 30.14 1.87
CA LEU A 48 -2.05 29.44 0.74
C LEU A 48 -2.97 30.32 -0.11
N ARG A 49 -3.62 31.34 0.50
CA ARG A 49 -4.44 32.31 -0.24
C ARG A 49 -3.60 33.34 -0.98
N GLN A 50 -2.44 33.67 -0.48
CA GLN A 50 -1.55 34.68 -1.06
C GLN A 50 -0.78 34.13 -2.27
N PHE A 51 -0.52 32.82 -2.30
CA PHE A 51 0.22 32.16 -3.36
C PHE A 51 -0.65 31.12 -4.09
N ARG A 52 -1.12 31.48 -5.29
CA ARG A 52 -1.75 30.52 -6.22
C ARG A 52 -0.75 29.52 -6.81
N SER A 53 0.54 29.86 -6.82
CA SER A 53 1.69 29.03 -7.21
C SER A 53 2.75 29.09 -6.13
N LEU A 54 3.61 28.07 -6.04
CA LEU A 54 4.79 28.15 -5.16
C LEU A 54 5.62 29.37 -5.61
N PRO A 55 6.15 30.19 -4.66
CA PRO A 55 7.08 31.28 -5.00
C PRO A 55 8.31 30.74 -5.72
N SER A 56 9.01 31.60 -6.45
CA SER A 56 10.30 31.24 -7.05
C SER A 56 11.28 30.74 -5.97
N GLN A 57 12.30 29.98 -6.37
CA GLN A 57 13.30 29.46 -5.42
C GLN A 57 13.92 30.55 -4.56
N GLU A 58 14.19 31.73 -5.15
CA GLU A 58 14.76 32.87 -4.42
C GLU A 58 13.79 33.45 -3.40
N GLU A 59 12.52 33.61 -3.76
CA GLU A 59 11.48 34.08 -2.86
C GLU A 59 11.22 33.05 -1.73
N LEU A 60 11.19 31.77 -2.07
CA LEU A 60 11.03 30.67 -1.09
C LEU A 60 12.17 30.70 -0.05
N LYS A 61 13.41 30.89 -0.50
CA LYS A 61 14.58 31.01 0.35
C LYS A 61 14.49 32.21 1.28
N ILE A 62 14.06 33.38 0.78
CA ILE A 62 13.86 34.60 1.58
C ILE A 62 12.77 34.38 2.61
N MET A 63 11.65 33.74 2.24
CA MET A 63 10.53 33.48 3.15
C MET A 63 10.88 32.49 4.26
N ILE A 64 11.62 31.44 3.93
CA ILE A 64 12.07 30.44 4.92
C ILE A 64 13.10 31.06 5.87
N SER A 65 14.06 31.83 5.34
CA SER A 65 15.08 32.51 6.12
C SER A 65 14.53 33.69 6.93
N GLY A 66 13.49 34.35 6.45
CA GLY A 66 12.83 35.47 7.12
C GLY A 66 12.02 35.09 8.37
N GLY A 67 11.80 33.78 8.60
CA GLY A 67 11.16 33.29 9.83
C GLY A 67 9.66 33.59 9.96
N GLU A 68 8.98 33.99 8.87
CA GLU A 68 7.54 34.28 8.87
C GLU A 68 6.69 33.06 9.27
N LEU A 69 7.13 31.86 8.88
CA LEU A 69 6.52 30.59 9.25
C LEU A 69 7.49 29.75 10.09
N SER A 70 6.96 29.01 11.05
CA SER A 70 7.76 28.04 11.80
C SER A 70 8.25 26.94 10.86
N GLU A 71 9.41 26.36 11.13
CA GLU A 71 9.91 25.18 10.41
C GLU A 71 8.88 24.07 10.32
N LYS A 72 8.16 23.83 11.41
CA LYS A 72 7.10 22.83 11.47
C LYS A 72 5.96 23.10 10.47
N SER A 73 5.64 24.37 10.25
CA SER A 73 4.65 24.79 9.24
C SER A 73 5.15 24.50 7.83
N TRP A 74 6.43 24.76 7.55
CA TRP A 74 7.05 24.43 6.26
C TRP A 74 7.10 22.92 6.01
N LEU A 75 7.43 22.12 7.02
CA LEU A 75 7.40 20.64 6.92
C LEU A 75 5.98 20.12 6.65
N LEU A 76 4.96 20.67 7.30
CA LEU A 76 3.56 20.31 7.06
C LEU A 76 3.11 20.69 5.64
N LEU A 77 3.52 21.87 5.15
CA LEU A 77 3.22 22.31 3.79
C LEU A 77 3.87 21.38 2.75
N ALA A 78 5.16 21.08 2.91
CA ALA A 78 5.88 20.15 2.03
C ALA A 78 5.23 18.74 2.04
N GLN A 79 4.85 18.23 3.21
CA GLN A 79 4.13 16.95 3.31
C GLN A 79 2.76 17.00 2.62
N SER A 80 2.06 18.12 2.69
CA SER A 80 0.78 18.29 1.99
C SER A 80 0.97 18.25 0.49
N TYR A 81 1.97 18.96 -0.06
CA TYR A 81 2.31 18.87 -1.48
C TYR A 81 2.69 17.44 -1.90
N SER A 82 3.52 16.74 -1.10
CA SER A 82 3.87 15.34 -1.38
C SER A 82 2.68 14.39 -1.36
N LYS A 83 1.68 14.62 -0.48
CA LYS A 83 0.44 13.83 -0.45
C LYS A 83 -0.46 14.07 -1.66
N ASN A 84 -0.46 15.30 -2.18
CA ASN A 84 -1.25 15.70 -3.34
C ASN A 84 -0.58 15.35 -4.68
N GLY A 85 0.63 14.74 -4.66
CA GLY A 85 1.37 14.39 -5.87
C GLY A 85 2.21 15.53 -6.45
N GLU A 86 2.23 16.70 -5.81
CA GLU A 86 3.03 17.88 -6.21
C GLU A 86 4.46 17.76 -5.68
N TYR A 87 5.18 16.74 -6.16
CA TYR A 87 6.47 16.33 -5.60
C TYR A 87 7.55 17.41 -5.79
N GLU A 88 7.58 18.12 -6.91
CA GLU A 88 8.56 19.17 -7.18
C GLU A 88 8.54 20.26 -6.10
N LYS A 89 7.35 20.78 -5.81
CA LYS A 89 7.16 21.81 -4.77
C LYS A 89 7.58 21.31 -3.38
N SER A 90 7.26 20.05 -3.07
CA SER A 90 7.65 19.43 -1.82
C SER A 90 9.17 19.30 -1.70
N ILE A 91 9.85 18.88 -2.78
CA ILE A 91 11.31 18.71 -2.86
C ILE A 91 12.01 20.06 -2.69
N GLU A 92 11.54 21.11 -3.34
CA GLU A 92 12.10 22.46 -3.22
C GLU A 92 12.08 22.95 -1.77
N ILE A 93 10.93 22.82 -1.10
CA ILE A 93 10.80 23.23 0.33
C ILE A 93 11.77 22.44 1.20
N TYR A 94 11.85 21.11 1.04
CA TYR A 94 12.77 20.30 1.84
C TYR A 94 14.23 20.65 1.59
N ASN A 95 14.62 20.91 0.35
CA ASN A 95 15.99 21.30 0.01
C ASN A 95 16.36 22.63 0.69
N GLU A 96 15.49 23.65 0.61
CA GLU A 96 15.75 24.92 1.25
C GLU A 96 15.84 24.78 2.81
N LEU A 97 14.98 23.95 3.40
CA LEU A 97 15.07 23.66 4.82
C LEU A 97 16.39 22.98 5.21
N LEU A 98 16.92 22.11 4.35
CA LEU A 98 18.20 21.43 4.58
C LEU A 98 19.38 22.37 4.41
N HIS A 99 19.34 23.32 3.46
CA HIS A 99 20.40 24.32 3.28
C HIS A 99 20.57 25.27 4.46
N LEU A 100 19.49 25.55 5.19
CA LEU A 100 19.49 26.45 6.34
C LEU A 100 19.90 25.80 7.67
N LYS A 101 20.03 24.47 7.69
CA LYS A 101 20.28 23.70 8.92
C LYS A 101 21.69 23.15 9.06
N SER A 102 22.15 23.01 10.30
CA SER A 102 23.28 22.15 10.64
C SER A 102 22.89 20.66 10.56
N LEU A 103 23.84 19.81 10.20
CA LEU A 103 23.67 18.36 9.94
C LEU A 103 22.87 17.57 10.99
N ASN A 104 22.98 17.92 12.28
CA ASN A 104 22.32 17.19 13.37
C ASN A 104 20.81 17.41 13.49
N SER A 105 20.27 18.51 12.94
CA SER A 105 18.83 18.83 13.00
C SER A 105 18.08 18.45 11.71
N SER A 106 18.77 17.87 10.75
CA SER A 106 18.23 17.65 9.40
C SER A 106 17.73 16.24 9.11
N ARG A 107 17.96 15.25 10.00
CA ARG A 107 17.63 13.83 9.76
C ARG A 107 16.17 13.61 9.37
N ASP A 108 15.23 14.18 10.11
CA ASP A 108 13.81 13.99 9.84
C ASP A 108 13.39 14.65 8.52
N THR A 109 13.98 15.81 8.21
CA THR A 109 13.77 16.48 6.92
C THR A 109 14.38 15.67 5.77
N MET A 110 15.60 15.12 5.94
CA MET A 110 16.22 14.21 4.95
C MET A 110 15.38 12.96 4.73
N PHE A 111 14.82 12.38 5.79
CA PHE A 111 13.93 11.23 5.67
C PHE A 111 12.66 11.56 4.88
N LEU A 112 12.03 12.70 5.16
CA LEU A 112 10.84 13.16 4.42
C LEU A 112 11.13 13.47 2.96
N LEU A 113 12.29 14.06 2.69
CA LEU A 113 12.77 14.30 1.32
C LEU A 113 13.02 12.97 0.59
N GLY A 114 13.72 12.00 1.22
CA GLY A 114 13.94 10.67 0.66
C GLY A 114 12.64 9.94 0.35
N LYS A 115 11.67 10.03 1.25
CA LYS A 115 10.32 9.49 1.05
C LYS A 115 9.59 10.18 -0.12
N THR A 116 9.79 11.47 -0.30
CA THR A 116 9.19 12.21 -1.41
C THR A 116 9.86 11.83 -2.74
N TYR A 117 11.18 11.70 -2.78
CA TYR A 117 11.88 11.18 -3.96
C TYR A 117 11.44 9.77 -4.33
N PHE A 118 11.28 8.88 -3.35
CA PHE A 118 10.75 7.53 -3.57
C PHE A 118 9.36 7.56 -4.23
N LYS A 119 8.43 8.36 -3.69
CA LYS A 119 7.09 8.51 -4.25
C LYS A 119 7.07 9.13 -5.65
N ALA A 120 8.00 10.05 -5.92
CA ALA A 120 8.17 10.68 -7.23
C ALA A 120 8.88 9.78 -8.25
N GLY A 121 9.36 8.58 -7.83
CA GLY A 121 10.09 7.64 -8.70
C GLY A 121 11.58 7.95 -8.86
N PHE A 122 12.13 8.93 -8.15
CA PHE A 122 13.58 9.25 -8.16
C PHE A 122 14.35 8.32 -7.23
N LEU A 123 14.39 7.03 -7.59
CA LEU A 123 14.87 5.96 -6.72
C LEU A 123 16.34 6.12 -6.31
N GLU A 124 17.22 6.52 -7.23
CA GLU A 124 18.65 6.75 -6.90
C GLU A 124 18.83 7.85 -5.86
N ARG A 125 18.14 8.99 -6.01
CA ARG A 125 18.19 10.08 -5.02
C ARG A 125 17.63 9.66 -3.67
N ALA A 126 16.55 8.88 -3.67
CA ALA A 126 15.98 8.32 -2.45
C ALA A 126 16.98 7.39 -1.75
N LYS A 127 17.65 6.49 -2.50
CA LYS A 127 18.69 5.60 -2.02
C LYS A 127 19.83 6.36 -1.33
N GLU A 128 20.39 7.37 -2.00
CA GLU A 128 21.48 8.18 -1.47
C GLU A 128 21.13 8.83 -0.13
N LEU A 129 19.92 9.39 -0.01
CA LEU A 129 19.47 10.00 1.25
C LEU A 129 19.29 8.97 2.37
N PHE A 130 18.69 7.81 2.09
CA PHE A 130 18.53 6.78 3.12
C PHE A 130 19.87 6.20 3.55
N LEU A 131 20.81 5.97 2.62
CA LEU A 131 22.17 5.55 2.95
C LEU A 131 22.90 6.59 3.79
N ASN A 132 22.76 7.88 3.47
CA ASN A 132 23.34 8.96 4.27
C ASN A 132 22.78 8.96 5.71
N ILE A 133 21.47 8.80 5.86
CA ILE A 133 20.84 8.68 7.19
C ILE A 133 21.42 7.48 7.95
N LEU A 134 21.56 6.33 7.29
CA LEU A 134 22.04 5.09 7.89
C LEU A 134 23.54 5.13 8.20
N GLN A 135 24.34 5.85 7.44
CA GLN A 135 25.77 6.06 7.72
C GLN A 135 25.98 6.76 9.08
N HIS A 136 25.13 7.70 9.45
CA HIS A 136 25.20 8.41 10.71
C HIS A 136 24.40 7.73 11.83
N ASN A 137 23.31 7.04 11.47
CA ASN A 137 22.38 6.38 12.39
C ASN A 137 21.96 5.01 11.85
N PRO A 138 22.82 3.97 11.98
CA PRO A 138 22.58 2.66 11.37
C PRO A 138 21.29 1.97 11.83
N ARG A 139 20.84 2.22 13.06
CA ARG A 139 19.65 1.63 13.66
C ARG A 139 18.41 2.51 13.49
N THR A 140 18.15 2.99 12.26
CA THR A 140 16.93 3.77 11.94
C THR A 140 15.97 2.88 11.14
N PRO A 141 14.96 2.23 11.78
CA PRO A 141 14.08 1.26 11.12
C PRO A 141 13.32 1.85 9.94
N GLN A 142 12.93 3.13 10.02
CA GLN A 142 12.21 3.80 8.96
C GLN A 142 13.07 3.94 7.70
N ALA A 143 14.35 4.33 7.83
CA ALA A 143 15.26 4.46 6.71
C ALA A 143 15.58 3.09 6.08
N LEU A 144 15.80 2.06 6.91
CA LEU A 144 16.02 0.68 6.44
C LEU A 144 14.80 0.16 5.66
N ASN A 145 13.58 0.37 6.17
CA ASN A 145 12.37 -0.05 5.48
C ASN A 145 12.21 0.65 4.12
N TYR A 146 12.47 1.95 4.02
CA TYR A 146 12.39 2.64 2.73
C TYR A 146 13.55 2.26 1.80
N LEU A 147 14.75 2.00 2.32
CA LEU A 147 15.87 1.51 1.52
C LEU A 147 15.57 0.13 0.94
N LEU A 148 14.97 -0.77 1.72
CA LEU A 148 14.47 -2.06 1.25
C LEU A 148 13.51 -1.89 0.06
N LEU A 149 12.52 -1.00 0.19
CA LEU A 149 11.57 -0.72 -0.89
C LEU A 149 12.26 -0.13 -2.13
N VAL A 150 13.20 0.79 -1.94
CA VAL A 150 13.96 1.38 -3.05
C VAL A 150 14.70 0.30 -3.83
N TYR A 151 15.44 -0.60 -3.15
CA TYR A 151 16.15 -1.69 -3.81
C TYR A 151 15.18 -2.66 -4.51
N GLU A 152 14.03 -2.97 -3.92
CA GLU A 152 12.99 -3.79 -4.55
C GLU A 152 12.50 -3.15 -5.87
N TYR A 153 12.17 -1.85 -5.86
CA TYR A 153 11.73 -1.13 -7.06
C TYR A 153 12.83 -1.01 -8.12
N MET A 154 14.10 -0.92 -7.69
CA MET A 154 15.26 -0.96 -8.59
C MET A 154 15.58 -2.37 -9.11
N ARG A 155 14.88 -3.41 -8.62
CA ARG A 155 15.14 -4.83 -8.88
C ARG A 155 16.52 -5.30 -8.42
N ASP A 156 17.15 -4.58 -7.51
CA ASP A 156 18.39 -5.00 -6.84
C ASP A 156 18.04 -5.86 -5.61
N TYR A 157 17.60 -7.08 -5.90
CA TYR A 157 17.15 -8.02 -4.87
C TYR A 157 18.28 -8.46 -3.93
N LYS A 158 19.53 -8.42 -4.40
CA LYS A 158 20.69 -8.74 -3.57
C LYS A 158 20.86 -7.70 -2.46
N SER A 159 20.97 -6.43 -2.83
CA SER A 159 21.07 -5.34 -1.85
C SER A 159 19.82 -5.25 -0.96
N ALA A 160 18.63 -5.55 -1.51
CA ALA A 160 17.40 -5.62 -0.72
C ALA A 160 17.49 -6.71 0.38
N GLN A 161 18.05 -7.88 0.09
CA GLN A 161 18.25 -8.94 1.07
C GLN A 161 19.26 -8.56 2.15
N GLU A 162 20.35 -7.84 1.80
CA GLU A 162 21.34 -7.35 2.75
C GLU A 162 20.74 -6.36 3.78
N VAL A 163 19.69 -5.63 3.41
CA VAL A 163 18.97 -4.71 4.33
C VAL A 163 18.09 -5.46 5.33
N LEU A 164 17.73 -6.71 5.07
CA LEU A 164 16.88 -7.49 5.99
C LEU A 164 17.61 -7.85 7.29
N GLU A 165 18.92 -8.13 7.25
CA GLU A 165 19.71 -8.47 8.44
C GLU A 165 19.66 -7.38 9.53
N PRO A 166 19.96 -6.09 9.23
CA PRO A 166 19.77 -5.02 10.21
C PRO A 166 18.33 -4.84 10.71
N LEU A 167 17.33 -5.16 9.89
CA LEU A 167 15.92 -5.10 10.30
C LEU A 167 15.57 -6.23 11.29
N GLU A 168 16.11 -7.43 11.09
CA GLU A 168 15.98 -8.57 12.00
C GLU A 168 16.62 -8.29 13.36
N GLU A 169 17.83 -7.71 13.37
CA GLU A 169 18.50 -7.26 14.59
C GLU A 169 17.67 -6.26 15.39
N LEU A 170 16.79 -5.50 14.73
CA LEU A 170 15.86 -4.56 15.34
C LEU A 170 14.52 -5.21 15.74
N ASN A 171 14.48 -6.56 15.83
CA ASN A 171 13.31 -7.35 16.17
C ASN A 171 12.12 -7.18 15.20
N LYS A 172 12.35 -6.86 13.93
CA LYS A 172 11.32 -6.89 12.90
C LYS A 172 11.18 -8.31 12.37
N ASP A 173 9.94 -8.79 12.23
CA ASP A 173 9.68 -10.02 11.47
C ASP A 173 9.97 -9.78 9.99
N ILE A 174 11.01 -10.44 9.48
CA ILE A 174 11.47 -10.34 8.09
C ILE A 174 11.13 -11.56 7.25
N ARG A 175 10.47 -12.55 7.83
CA ARG A 175 10.24 -13.86 7.21
C ARG A 175 9.53 -13.73 5.85
N ILE A 176 8.43 -13.00 5.80
CA ILE A 176 7.68 -12.82 4.54
C ILE A 176 8.43 -11.97 3.52
N ASP A 177 9.16 -10.93 3.99
CA ASP A 177 10.01 -10.10 3.11
C ASP A 177 11.11 -10.95 2.47
N THR A 178 11.71 -11.88 3.22
CA THR A 178 12.76 -12.78 2.72
C THR A 178 12.24 -13.73 1.65
N ILE A 179 11.10 -14.38 1.88
CA ILE A 179 10.47 -15.27 0.91
C ILE A 179 10.07 -14.50 -0.35
N TYR A 180 9.46 -13.34 -0.17
CA TYR A 180 9.01 -12.46 -1.24
C TYR A 180 10.16 -12.01 -2.15
N LEU A 181 11.26 -11.49 -1.58
CA LEU A 181 12.42 -11.06 -2.37
C LEU A 181 13.09 -12.23 -3.08
N ARG A 182 13.12 -13.42 -2.45
CA ARG A 182 13.66 -14.63 -3.08
C ARG A 182 12.81 -15.04 -4.28
N LEU A 183 11.49 -15.01 -4.17
CA LEU A 183 10.58 -15.28 -5.30
C LEU A 183 10.74 -14.25 -6.40
N LEU A 184 10.77 -12.96 -6.09
CA LEU A 184 10.98 -11.89 -7.07
C LEU A 184 12.33 -12.04 -7.79
N SER A 185 13.39 -12.39 -7.07
CA SER A 185 14.70 -12.63 -7.66
C SER A 185 14.67 -13.78 -8.67
N LEU A 186 13.98 -14.89 -8.34
CA LEU A 186 13.83 -16.03 -9.25
C LEU A 186 12.95 -15.68 -10.47
N ILE A 187 11.82 -15.03 -10.26
CA ILE A 187 10.89 -14.65 -11.34
C ILE A 187 11.59 -13.73 -12.35
N ASN A 188 12.41 -12.80 -11.88
CA ASN A 188 13.09 -11.81 -12.72
C ASN A 188 14.49 -12.25 -13.20
N ASP A 189 14.94 -13.45 -12.91
CA ASP A 189 16.22 -13.97 -13.39
C ASP A 189 16.06 -14.54 -14.81
N PHE A 190 16.47 -13.79 -15.81
CA PHE A 190 16.40 -14.19 -17.21
C PHE A 190 17.43 -15.25 -17.62
N SER A 191 18.38 -15.62 -16.75
CA SER A 191 19.39 -16.65 -17.02
C SER A 191 18.85 -18.07 -16.83
N ILE A 192 17.71 -18.23 -16.16
CA ILE A 192 17.10 -19.52 -15.82
C ILE A 192 15.88 -19.74 -16.72
N SER A 193 15.70 -20.96 -17.26
CA SER A 193 14.50 -21.33 -18.04
C SER A 193 13.25 -21.36 -17.14
N ASP A 194 12.09 -21.08 -17.74
CA ASP A 194 10.83 -21.00 -17.00
C ASP A 194 10.44 -22.34 -16.34
N ASP A 195 10.78 -23.48 -16.93
CA ASP A 195 10.55 -24.79 -16.31
C ASP A 195 11.35 -24.99 -15.01
N ILE A 196 12.61 -24.54 -15.00
CA ILE A 196 13.44 -24.62 -13.80
C ILE A 196 12.97 -23.63 -12.75
N LYS A 197 12.58 -22.41 -13.18
CA LYS A 197 12.01 -21.40 -12.28
C LYS A 197 10.75 -21.92 -11.62
N SER A 198 9.81 -22.45 -12.40
CA SER A 198 8.52 -22.95 -11.91
C SER A 198 8.71 -24.01 -10.83
N LYS A 199 9.65 -24.95 -11.01
CA LYS A 199 9.97 -25.97 -10.01
C LYS A 199 10.57 -25.36 -8.73
N LYS A 200 11.50 -24.41 -8.86
CA LYS A 200 12.11 -23.74 -7.69
C LYS A 200 11.10 -22.86 -6.93
N ILE A 201 10.20 -22.20 -7.64
CA ILE A 201 9.14 -21.39 -7.06
C ILE A 201 8.17 -22.28 -6.27
N LEU A 202 7.78 -23.42 -6.83
CA LEU A 202 6.95 -24.41 -6.14
C LEU A 202 7.63 -24.97 -4.90
N ASP A 203 8.92 -25.34 -4.96
CA ASP A 203 9.67 -25.82 -3.78
C ASP A 203 9.68 -24.78 -2.63
N ILE A 204 9.72 -23.48 -2.97
CA ILE A 204 9.60 -22.41 -1.96
C ILE A 204 8.16 -22.33 -1.43
N TYR A 205 7.16 -22.43 -2.31
CA TYR A 205 5.76 -22.33 -1.94
C TYR A 205 5.29 -23.48 -1.06
N GLU A 206 5.68 -24.73 -1.37
CA GLU A 206 5.34 -25.92 -0.59
C GLU A 206 5.83 -25.86 0.85
N LYS A 207 6.95 -25.16 1.08
CA LYS A 207 7.53 -24.99 2.41
C LYS A 207 6.83 -23.91 3.26
N ASN A 208 6.20 -22.95 2.62
CA ASN A 208 5.70 -21.75 3.30
C ASN A 208 4.19 -21.55 3.14
N HIS A 209 3.60 -22.00 2.03
CA HIS A 209 2.19 -21.79 1.64
C HIS A 209 1.70 -20.32 1.66
N GLU A 210 2.64 -19.37 1.58
CA GLU A 210 2.43 -17.94 1.55
C GLU A 210 2.68 -17.39 0.14
N LEU A 211 2.26 -16.17 -0.13
CA LEU A 211 2.42 -15.50 -1.43
C LEU A 211 1.73 -16.26 -2.57
N THR A 212 0.58 -16.87 -2.26
CA THR A 212 -0.20 -17.67 -3.21
C THR A 212 -0.47 -16.91 -4.50
N TYR A 213 -0.86 -15.64 -4.42
CA TYR A 213 -1.15 -14.84 -5.60
C TYR A 213 0.09 -14.66 -6.49
N LEU A 214 1.23 -14.28 -5.94
CA LEU A 214 2.48 -14.09 -6.67
C LEU A 214 2.94 -15.37 -7.38
N VAL A 215 2.87 -16.50 -6.66
CA VAL A 215 3.31 -17.80 -7.17
C VAL A 215 2.41 -18.26 -8.32
N PHE A 216 1.10 -18.24 -8.13
CA PHE A 216 0.17 -18.75 -9.13
C PHE A 216 -0.07 -17.78 -10.29
N ASP A 217 0.10 -16.47 -10.11
CA ASP A 217 0.16 -15.52 -11.22
C ASP A 217 1.33 -15.85 -12.18
N TYR A 218 2.49 -16.21 -11.64
CA TYR A 218 3.62 -16.64 -12.47
C TYR A 218 3.35 -18.00 -13.12
N LEU A 219 2.89 -19.00 -12.36
CA LEU A 219 2.69 -20.36 -12.85
C LEU A 219 1.60 -20.44 -13.93
N PHE A 220 0.46 -19.81 -13.75
CA PHE A 220 -0.60 -19.82 -14.76
C PHE A 220 -0.20 -19.11 -16.06
N ARG A 221 0.74 -18.18 -16.01
CA ARG A 221 1.30 -17.55 -17.21
C ARG A 221 2.35 -18.41 -17.94
N THR A 222 3.08 -19.25 -17.23
CA THR A 222 4.24 -19.97 -17.78
C THR A 222 3.98 -21.47 -17.96
N ASN A 223 3.25 -22.11 -17.06
CA ASN A 223 2.94 -23.53 -17.07
C ASN A 223 1.60 -23.82 -16.36
N PRO A 224 0.46 -23.62 -17.07
CA PRO A 224 -0.88 -23.82 -16.49
C PRO A 224 -1.12 -25.23 -15.95
N GLU A 225 -0.61 -26.27 -16.58
CA GLU A 225 -0.77 -27.66 -16.13
C GLU A 225 -0.13 -27.86 -14.75
N LEU A 226 1.07 -27.33 -14.59
CA LEU A 226 1.79 -27.40 -13.31
C LEU A 226 1.09 -26.55 -12.23
N ALA A 227 0.50 -25.41 -12.63
CA ALA A 227 -0.29 -24.57 -11.75
C ALA A 227 -1.50 -25.30 -11.21
N TRP A 228 -2.31 -25.93 -12.10
CA TRP A 228 -3.49 -26.70 -11.70
C TRP A 228 -3.16 -27.89 -10.77
N LEU A 229 -2.07 -28.61 -11.09
CA LEU A 229 -1.65 -29.78 -10.29
C LEU A 229 -1.31 -29.41 -8.83
N ASN A 230 -0.81 -28.20 -8.60
CA ASN A 230 -0.31 -27.78 -7.28
C ASN A 230 -1.23 -26.75 -6.61
N LEU A 231 -2.34 -26.36 -7.23
CA LEU A 231 -3.26 -25.39 -6.69
C LEU A 231 -4.06 -26.00 -5.52
N ASP A 232 -3.92 -25.40 -4.34
CA ASP A 232 -4.91 -25.59 -3.28
C ASP A 232 -6.22 -24.90 -3.68
N THR A 233 -7.19 -25.69 -4.12
CA THR A 233 -8.47 -25.19 -4.61
C THR A 233 -9.28 -24.44 -3.56
N SER A 234 -8.98 -24.56 -2.27
CA SER A 234 -9.59 -23.75 -1.21
C SER A 234 -9.21 -22.27 -1.31
N LYS A 235 -8.07 -21.97 -1.93
CA LYS A 235 -7.54 -20.62 -2.15
C LYS A 235 -7.96 -20.01 -3.50
N SER A 236 -8.80 -20.68 -4.29
CA SER A 236 -9.21 -20.22 -5.64
C SER A 236 -9.80 -18.79 -5.64
N LYS A 237 -10.46 -18.38 -4.57
CA LYS A 237 -11.00 -17.01 -4.44
C LYS A 237 -9.91 -15.93 -4.46
N LEU A 238 -8.69 -16.23 -3.99
CA LEU A 238 -7.56 -15.31 -4.02
C LEU A 238 -6.98 -15.13 -5.43
N LEU A 239 -7.40 -15.96 -6.38
CA LEU A 239 -6.89 -16.02 -7.75
C LEU A 239 -8.00 -15.76 -8.77
N SER A 240 -9.14 -15.23 -8.36
CA SER A 240 -10.34 -15.09 -9.19
C SER A 240 -10.09 -14.37 -10.51
N ASP A 241 -9.28 -13.32 -10.51
CA ASP A 241 -8.92 -12.53 -11.67
C ASP A 241 -7.99 -13.29 -12.64
N ILE A 242 -7.02 -14.04 -12.10
CA ILE A 242 -6.11 -14.89 -12.86
C ILE A 242 -6.91 -16.00 -13.53
N LEU A 243 -7.72 -16.73 -12.74
CA LEU A 243 -8.55 -17.83 -13.20
C LEU A 243 -9.60 -17.39 -14.25
N TRP A 244 -10.17 -16.20 -14.06
CA TRP A 244 -11.13 -15.62 -15.02
C TRP A 244 -10.51 -15.34 -16.40
N ARG A 245 -9.23 -14.97 -16.44
CA ARG A 245 -8.51 -14.59 -17.65
C ARG A 245 -7.85 -15.77 -18.39
N LEU A 246 -7.87 -16.98 -17.81
CA LEU A 246 -7.27 -18.15 -18.46
C LEU A 246 -7.96 -18.49 -19.77
N ASP A 247 -7.17 -18.88 -20.77
CA ASP A 247 -7.68 -19.40 -22.02
C ASP A 247 -8.39 -20.74 -21.80
N LYS A 248 -9.41 -21.04 -22.65
CA LYS A 248 -10.15 -22.32 -22.57
C LYS A 248 -9.27 -23.56 -22.69
N LYS A 249 -8.20 -23.48 -23.47
CA LYS A 249 -7.23 -24.57 -23.66
C LYS A 249 -6.43 -24.91 -22.40
N ASP A 250 -6.31 -23.93 -21.47
CA ASP A 250 -5.50 -24.05 -20.25
C ASP A 250 -6.36 -24.43 -19.03
N LEU A 251 -7.65 -24.77 -19.24
CA LEU A 251 -8.56 -25.18 -18.17
C LEU A 251 -8.43 -26.66 -17.85
N ASP A 252 -8.36 -26.99 -16.56
CA ASP A 252 -8.49 -28.36 -16.06
C ASP A 252 -9.93 -28.63 -15.61
N LEU A 253 -10.71 -29.28 -16.48
CA LEU A 253 -12.12 -29.58 -16.23
C LEU A 253 -12.33 -30.54 -15.06
N ASP A 254 -11.39 -31.43 -14.79
CA ASP A 254 -11.47 -32.38 -13.70
C ASP A 254 -11.36 -31.67 -12.34
N ILE A 255 -10.42 -30.75 -12.21
CA ILE A 255 -10.24 -29.92 -11.02
C ILE A 255 -11.42 -28.97 -10.85
N ILE A 256 -11.84 -28.31 -11.93
CA ILE A 256 -12.98 -27.37 -11.95
C ILE A 256 -14.26 -28.08 -11.48
N SER A 257 -14.53 -29.28 -11.98
CA SER A 257 -15.74 -30.04 -11.62
C SER A 257 -15.83 -30.41 -10.14
N LYS A 258 -14.69 -30.53 -9.46
CA LYS A 258 -14.61 -30.95 -8.04
C LYS A 258 -14.73 -29.80 -7.07
N ASN A 259 -14.45 -28.55 -7.48
CA ASN A 259 -14.49 -27.40 -6.60
C ASN A 259 -15.74 -26.54 -6.83
N GLY A 260 -16.46 -26.21 -5.74
CA GLY A 260 -17.71 -25.44 -5.83
C GLY A 260 -17.53 -24.07 -6.44
N TYR A 261 -16.54 -23.31 -5.99
CA TYR A 261 -16.26 -21.95 -6.46
C TYR A 261 -15.80 -21.93 -7.93
N LEU A 262 -14.94 -22.86 -8.34
CA LEU A 262 -14.48 -22.95 -9.74
C LEU A 262 -15.63 -23.29 -10.69
N ARG A 263 -16.54 -24.18 -10.28
CA ARG A 263 -17.77 -24.47 -11.05
C ARG A 263 -18.59 -23.20 -11.26
N GLU A 264 -18.83 -22.44 -10.20
CA GLU A 264 -19.57 -21.18 -10.26
C GLU A 264 -18.87 -20.17 -11.19
N LEU A 265 -17.56 -19.99 -11.02
CA LEU A 265 -16.74 -19.04 -11.78
C LEU A 265 -16.79 -19.34 -13.30
N TYR A 266 -16.52 -20.58 -13.70
CA TYR A 266 -16.47 -20.95 -15.10
C TYR A 266 -17.87 -21.18 -15.72
N SER A 267 -18.89 -21.46 -14.92
CA SER A 267 -20.28 -21.42 -15.40
C SER A 267 -20.74 -19.98 -15.65
N ALA A 268 -20.34 -19.05 -14.81
CA ALA A 268 -20.60 -17.60 -15.01
C ALA A 268 -19.91 -17.06 -16.27
N ARG A 269 -18.73 -17.59 -16.64
CA ARG A 269 -18.01 -17.26 -17.88
C ARG A 269 -18.60 -17.95 -19.13
N GLY A 270 -19.42 -18.96 -18.91
CA GLY A 270 -20.04 -19.74 -20.02
C GLY A 270 -19.15 -20.82 -20.61
N ASP A 271 -18.08 -21.24 -19.94
CA ASP A 271 -17.19 -22.31 -20.41
C ASP A 271 -17.70 -23.71 -20.06
N VAL A 272 -18.44 -23.83 -18.95
CA VAL A 272 -19.03 -25.07 -18.46
C VAL A 272 -20.46 -24.81 -17.97
N ASP A 273 -21.27 -25.84 -17.94
CA ASP A 273 -22.64 -25.81 -17.38
C ASP A 273 -22.67 -26.72 -16.13
N LEU A 274 -21.97 -26.33 -15.08
CA LEU A 274 -21.81 -27.12 -13.86
C LEU A 274 -22.48 -26.47 -12.62
N ALA A 275 -22.84 -25.18 -12.70
CA ALA A 275 -23.53 -24.47 -11.64
C ALA A 275 -24.72 -23.68 -12.19
N LYS A 276 -25.90 -23.83 -11.56
CA LYS A 276 -27.12 -23.07 -11.92
C LYS A 276 -27.32 -21.84 -11.04
N ARG A 277 -26.62 -21.76 -9.92
CA ARG A 277 -26.65 -20.63 -8.97
C ARG A 277 -25.30 -20.47 -8.31
N SER A 278 -25.03 -19.26 -7.83
CA SER A 278 -23.85 -18.94 -7.00
C SER A 278 -24.27 -18.25 -5.73
N SER A 279 -23.45 -18.43 -4.68
CA SER A 279 -23.54 -17.64 -3.45
C SER A 279 -22.97 -16.24 -3.61
N THR A 280 -22.16 -16.01 -4.62
CA THR A 280 -21.58 -14.71 -4.99
C THR A 280 -22.50 -14.01 -5.97
N PHE A 281 -22.96 -12.81 -5.62
CA PHE A 281 -23.98 -12.08 -6.39
C PHE A 281 -23.59 -11.89 -7.87
N GLU A 282 -22.35 -11.47 -8.13
CA GLU A 282 -21.83 -11.19 -9.46
C GLU A 282 -21.83 -12.45 -10.33
N LEU A 283 -21.42 -13.58 -9.77
CA LEU A 283 -21.42 -14.86 -10.46
C LEU A 283 -22.85 -15.37 -10.71
N ASP A 284 -23.74 -15.23 -9.73
CA ASP A 284 -25.15 -15.63 -9.86
C ASP A 284 -25.85 -14.83 -10.95
N MET A 285 -25.59 -13.53 -11.05
CA MET A 285 -26.12 -12.67 -12.10
C MET A 285 -25.65 -13.12 -13.49
N LEU A 286 -24.37 -13.41 -13.67
CA LEU A 286 -23.82 -13.86 -14.96
C LEU A 286 -24.34 -15.25 -15.35
N ILE A 287 -24.54 -16.16 -14.41
CA ILE A 287 -25.10 -17.49 -14.68
C ILE A 287 -26.57 -17.42 -15.14
N ASN A 288 -27.37 -16.54 -14.51
CA ASN A 288 -28.81 -16.50 -14.73
C ASN A 288 -29.23 -15.50 -15.83
N LEU A 289 -28.40 -14.55 -16.18
CA LEU A 289 -28.67 -13.53 -17.19
C LEU A 289 -27.89 -13.81 -18.48
N SER A 290 -28.19 -14.91 -19.16
CA SER A 290 -27.47 -15.41 -20.33
C SER A 290 -27.42 -14.47 -21.54
N ASN A 291 -28.17 -13.36 -21.55
CA ASN A 291 -28.24 -12.39 -22.64
C ASN A 291 -27.75 -10.99 -22.25
N VAL A 292 -27.00 -10.84 -21.16
CA VAL A 292 -26.47 -9.56 -20.73
C VAL A 292 -25.02 -9.44 -21.19
N ASP A 293 -24.72 -8.33 -21.86
CA ASP A 293 -23.34 -7.97 -22.25
C ASP A 293 -22.57 -7.48 -21.00
N ALA A 294 -22.32 -8.38 -20.08
CA ALA A 294 -21.62 -8.12 -18.82
C ALA A 294 -20.51 -9.14 -18.60
N THR A 295 -19.44 -8.68 -18.00
CA THR A 295 -18.30 -9.49 -17.57
C THR A 295 -17.86 -9.10 -16.17
N LEU A 296 -16.98 -9.90 -15.55
CA LEU A 296 -16.41 -9.54 -14.24
C LEU A 296 -15.38 -8.42 -14.39
N SER A 297 -15.44 -7.49 -13.46
CA SER A 297 -14.35 -6.59 -13.12
C SER A 297 -13.77 -6.95 -11.75
N PHE A 298 -12.53 -6.53 -11.51
CA PHE A 298 -11.81 -6.87 -10.28
C PHE A 298 -11.26 -5.60 -9.66
N GLU A 299 -11.53 -5.43 -8.36
CA GLU A 299 -10.91 -4.42 -7.53
C GLU A 299 -10.08 -5.11 -6.45
N TYR A 300 -8.96 -4.49 -6.09
CA TYR A 300 -7.99 -5.09 -5.18
C TYR A 300 -7.90 -4.25 -3.92
N ILE A 301 -8.24 -4.85 -2.78
CA ILE A 301 -8.28 -4.17 -1.48
C ILE A 301 -7.18 -4.72 -0.60
N CYS A 302 -6.40 -3.84 0.01
CA CYS A 302 -5.45 -4.24 1.03
C CYS A 302 -6.17 -4.57 2.33
N ASP A 303 -6.08 -5.81 2.81
CA ASP A 303 -6.72 -6.23 4.06
C ASP A 303 -6.25 -5.42 5.27
N LYS A 304 -4.99 -4.98 5.29
CA LYS A 304 -4.38 -4.27 6.41
C LYS A 304 -4.78 -2.79 6.49
N CYS A 305 -4.72 -2.05 5.38
CA CYS A 305 -4.99 -0.60 5.38
C CYS A 305 -6.28 -0.21 4.67
N LYS A 306 -6.98 -1.18 4.07
CA LYS A 306 -8.23 -1.01 3.33
C LYS A 306 -8.15 -0.06 2.13
N ASN A 307 -6.92 0.22 1.66
CA ASN A 307 -6.72 1.00 0.44
C ASN A 307 -7.12 0.17 -0.78
N VAL A 308 -7.89 0.78 -1.68
CA VAL A 308 -8.35 0.16 -2.93
C VAL A 308 -7.37 0.49 -4.05
N SER A 309 -7.07 -0.50 -4.87
CA SER A 309 -6.22 -0.38 -6.07
C SER A 309 -6.97 -0.95 -7.28
N PRO A 310 -6.90 -0.30 -8.45
CA PRO A 310 -7.43 -0.85 -9.70
C PRO A 310 -6.55 -1.97 -10.29
N PHE A 311 -5.35 -2.16 -9.76
CA PHE A 311 -4.39 -3.16 -10.21
C PHE A 311 -4.01 -4.10 -9.06
N ALA A 312 -3.79 -5.37 -9.41
CA ALA A 312 -3.26 -6.37 -8.50
C ALA A 312 -1.89 -5.95 -7.94
N PHE A 313 -1.64 -6.30 -6.68
CA PHE A 313 -0.39 -6.00 -6.01
C PHE A 313 0.04 -7.13 -5.09
N ASN A 314 1.31 -7.43 -5.06
CA ASN A 314 1.90 -8.34 -4.08
C ASN A 314 2.38 -7.60 -2.83
N ARG A 315 2.78 -6.34 -3.00
CA ARG A 315 3.06 -5.40 -1.90
C ARG A 315 2.17 -4.17 -2.04
N CYS A 316 1.43 -3.83 -0.99
CA CYS A 316 0.55 -2.66 -0.99
C CYS A 316 1.36 -1.37 -1.17
N SER A 317 1.00 -0.54 -2.13
CA SER A 317 1.68 0.73 -2.42
C SER A 317 1.52 1.76 -1.29
N TYR A 318 0.49 1.62 -0.46
CA TYR A 318 0.18 2.57 0.62
C TYR A 318 0.84 2.21 1.96
N CYS A 319 0.63 0.98 2.45
CA CYS A 319 1.14 0.53 3.75
C CYS A 319 2.34 -0.41 3.67
N HIS A 320 2.75 -0.79 2.45
CA HIS A 320 3.88 -1.67 2.11
C HIS A 320 3.79 -3.09 2.69
N SER A 321 2.61 -3.52 3.13
CA SER A 321 2.40 -4.90 3.56
C SER A 321 2.38 -5.83 2.35
N ILE A 322 2.93 -7.04 2.53
CA ILE A 322 3.00 -8.10 1.53
C ILE A 322 1.85 -9.07 1.76
N ASP A 323 1.36 -9.71 0.68
CA ASP A 323 0.34 -10.77 0.68
C ASP A 323 -0.96 -10.39 1.42
N THR A 324 -1.38 -9.15 1.27
CA THR A 324 -2.57 -8.58 1.93
C THR A 324 -3.67 -8.21 0.94
N GLN A 325 -3.58 -8.67 -0.30
CA GLN A 325 -4.55 -8.41 -1.35
C GLN A 325 -5.81 -9.27 -1.14
N ILE A 326 -6.96 -8.63 -1.18
CA ILE A 326 -8.29 -9.25 -1.31
C ILE A 326 -8.85 -8.81 -2.65
N ILE A 327 -9.46 -9.74 -3.40
CA ILE A 327 -10.09 -9.47 -4.69
C ILE A 327 -11.59 -9.32 -4.45
N GLU A 328 -12.13 -8.15 -4.79
CA GLU A 328 -13.57 -7.93 -4.89
C GLU A 328 -14.02 -8.02 -6.34
N LEU A 329 -15.13 -8.74 -6.54
CA LEU A 329 -15.75 -8.90 -7.85
C LEU A 329 -16.73 -7.77 -8.08
N GLY A 330 -16.77 -7.27 -9.31
CA GLY A 330 -17.76 -6.32 -9.78
C GLY A 330 -18.29 -6.75 -11.15
N LEU A 331 -19.36 -6.12 -11.60
CA LEU A 331 -19.91 -6.32 -12.94
C LEU A 331 -19.66 -5.08 -13.79
N VAL A 332 -19.21 -5.29 -15.01
CA VAL A 332 -18.99 -4.23 -16.00
C VAL A 332 -19.53 -4.68 -17.36
N ARG A 333 -19.92 -3.72 -18.20
CA ARG A 333 -20.37 -4.02 -19.56
C ARG A 333 -19.23 -4.60 -20.38
N ASP A 334 -19.51 -5.68 -21.12
CA ASP A 334 -18.55 -6.35 -22.00
C ASP A 334 -18.54 -5.70 -23.39
N TYR A 335 -17.72 -4.68 -23.55
CA TYR A 335 -17.57 -3.98 -24.84
C TYR A 335 -16.93 -4.85 -25.94
N TYR A 336 -16.24 -5.93 -25.61
CA TYR A 336 -15.61 -6.80 -26.60
C TYR A 336 -16.64 -7.68 -27.37
N LYS A 337 -17.77 -8.01 -26.74
CA LYS A 337 -18.86 -8.69 -27.44
C LYS A 337 -19.51 -7.79 -28.49
N GLU A 338 -19.75 -6.52 -28.20
CA GLU A 338 -20.32 -5.56 -29.17
C GLU A 338 -19.45 -5.45 -30.44
N ILE A 339 -18.13 -5.30 -30.28
CA ILE A 339 -17.21 -5.17 -31.44
C ILE A 339 -17.17 -6.44 -32.29
N SER A 340 -17.31 -7.63 -31.69
CA SER A 340 -17.33 -8.89 -32.41
C SER A 340 -18.66 -9.13 -33.16
N GLU A 341 -19.79 -8.68 -32.65
CA GLU A 341 -21.08 -8.76 -33.25
C GLU A 341 -21.25 -7.75 -34.41
N GLU A 342 -20.76 -6.52 -34.25
CA GLU A 342 -20.73 -5.53 -35.35
C GLU A 342 -19.87 -6.00 -36.51
N ASN A 343 -18.72 -6.62 -36.30
CA ASN A 343 -17.88 -7.16 -37.37
C ASN A 343 -18.50 -8.36 -38.08
N ASN A 344 -19.34 -9.16 -37.42
CA ASN A 344 -20.04 -10.28 -38.02
C ASN A 344 -21.32 -9.86 -38.77
N SER A 345 -21.84 -8.66 -38.55
CA SER A 345 -23.01 -8.13 -39.27
C SER A 345 -22.68 -7.52 -40.64
N PHE A 346 -21.40 -7.43 -41.00
CA PHE A 346 -20.91 -6.95 -42.29
C PHE A 346 -20.39 -8.08 -43.24
N GLN A 347 -20.64 -9.33 -42.92
CA GLN A 347 -20.48 -10.47 -43.82
C GLN A 347 -21.86 -10.98 -44.21
#